data_e71d536be0e26d287ebeee68c34bd1cd
#
_entry.id   e71d536be0e26d287ebeee68c34bd1cd
#
_cell.length_a   1.000
_cell.length_b   1.000
_cell.length_c   1.000
_cell.angle_alpha   90.00
_cell.angle_beta   90.00
_cell.angle_gamma   90.00
#
_symmetry.space_group_name_H-M   'P 1'
#
loop_
_entity.id
_entity.type
_entity.pdbx_description
1 polymer ?
#
loop_
_entity_poly.entity_id
_entity_poly.type
_entity_poly.pdbx_seq_one_letter_code
_entity_poly.pdbx_strand_id
1 'polypeptide(L)'
;MSITKLNHSNPFNYTNTKDAPFFKLHELAENAKDPEKVYKIRAVYVNTKSKYGDSPVAVCEGFNVNLPEHMLRDIRSILQDEEVIAEINAQKAGFKIRKYENSRGGTSYTIEWISLEEDLPF
;
A
#
# COMPACT_ATOMS: atom_id res chain seq x y z
N MET A 1 11.04 24.61 13.73
CA MET A 1 10.70 23.79 12.56
C MET A 1 11.50 24.25 11.37
N SER A 2 12.07 23.31 10.66
CA SER A 2 12.84 23.65 9.48
C SER A 2 11.95 23.81 8.27
N ILE A 3 12.20 24.84 7.48
CA ILE A 3 11.44 25.05 6.25
C ILE A 3 11.65 23.89 5.25
N THR A 4 12.75 23.17 5.40
CA THR A 4 12.99 22.01 4.53
C THR A 4 11.97 20.91 4.71
N LYS A 5 11.22 20.90 5.79
CA LYS A 5 10.13 19.94 5.94
C LYS A 5 9.08 20.09 4.87
N LEU A 6 8.96 21.27 4.30
CA LEU A 6 7.99 21.50 3.24
C LEU A 6 8.37 20.83 1.95
N ASN A 7 9.64 20.44 1.82
CA ASN A 7 10.15 19.77 0.65
C ASN A 7 10.04 18.26 0.72
N HIS A 8 9.69 17.73 1.87
CA HIS A 8 9.58 16.29 2.06
C HIS A 8 8.14 15.88 2.04
N SER A 9 7.84 14.97 1.18
CA SER A 9 6.48 14.46 1.05
C SER A 9 6.30 13.10 1.70
N ASN A 10 7.36 12.55 2.29
CA ASN A 10 7.25 11.23 2.89
C ASN A 10 7.06 11.32 4.40
N PRO A 11 5.82 11.17 4.88
CA PRO A 11 5.54 11.21 6.31
C PRO A 11 5.84 9.90 7.03
N PHE A 12 6.32 8.90 6.29
CA PHE A 12 6.54 7.57 6.84
C PHE A 12 8.00 7.39 7.25
N ASN A 13 8.21 6.55 8.26
CA ASN A 13 9.55 6.33 8.80
C ASN A 13 10.26 5.12 8.17
N TYR A 14 9.71 4.59 7.09
CA TYR A 14 10.28 3.45 6.39
C TYR A 14 10.45 3.76 4.91
N THR A 15 11.56 3.30 4.34
CA THR A 15 11.81 3.42 2.91
C THR A 15 12.53 2.17 2.45
N ASN A 16 12.11 1.61 1.34
CA ASN A 16 12.83 0.50 0.73
C ASN A 16 14.07 1.02 0.00
N THR A 17 15.02 0.11 -0.25
CA THR A 17 16.19 0.45 -1.06
C THR A 17 15.74 0.67 -2.50
N LYS A 18 16.62 1.30 -3.30
CA LYS A 18 16.32 1.56 -4.70
C LYS A 18 16.13 0.28 -5.50
N ASP A 19 16.72 -0.80 -5.03
CA ASP A 19 16.68 -2.09 -5.74
C ASP A 19 15.47 -2.93 -5.37
N ALA A 20 14.63 -2.47 -4.45
CA ALA A 20 13.45 -3.23 -4.05
C ALA A 20 12.53 -3.45 -5.24
N PRO A 21 12.09 -4.68 -5.48
CA PRO A 21 11.26 -4.98 -6.64
C PRO A 21 9.84 -4.43 -6.50
N PHE A 22 9.19 -4.25 -7.63
CA PHE A 22 7.79 -3.85 -7.70
C PHE A 22 6.96 -5.02 -8.19
N PHE A 23 5.88 -5.30 -7.52
CA PHE A 23 4.95 -6.35 -7.92
C PHE A 23 3.56 -5.76 -8.15
N LYS A 24 2.79 -6.39 -9.00
CA LYS A 24 1.38 -6.05 -9.17
C LYS A 24 0.55 -6.94 -8.25
N LEU A 25 -0.68 -6.52 -7.94
CA LEU A 25 -1.53 -7.30 -7.05
C LEU A 25 -1.75 -8.73 -7.55
N HIS A 26 -1.97 -8.89 -8.85
CA HIS A 26 -2.22 -10.23 -9.37
C HIS A 26 -0.98 -11.13 -9.22
N GLU A 27 0.21 -10.55 -9.31
CA GLU A 27 1.43 -11.32 -9.12
C GLU A 27 1.54 -11.84 -7.69
N LEU A 28 1.23 -10.98 -6.72
CA LEU A 28 1.25 -11.40 -5.33
C LEU A 28 0.16 -12.44 -5.06
N ALA A 29 -1.03 -12.23 -5.62
CA ALA A 29 -2.14 -13.14 -5.39
C ALA A 29 -1.87 -14.53 -5.95
N GLU A 30 -1.28 -14.59 -7.15
CA GLU A 30 -0.97 -15.86 -7.79
C GLU A 30 0.13 -16.62 -7.07
N ASN A 31 1.04 -15.91 -6.41
CA ASN A 31 2.13 -16.53 -5.69
C ASN A 31 1.81 -16.80 -4.22
N ALA A 32 0.70 -16.28 -3.73
CA ALA A 32 0.32 -16.49 -2.34
C ALA A 32 -0.30 -17.86 -2.16
N LYS A 33 0.17 -18.61 -1.18
CA LYS A 33 -0.39 -19.92 -0.87
C LYS A 33 -1.69 -19.79 -0.10
N ASP A 34 -1.87 -18.69 0.60
CA ASP A 34 -3.03 -18.44 1.43
C ASP A 34 -3.75 -17.19 0.89
N PRO A 35 -4.99 -17.34 0.40
CA PRO A 35 -5.73 -16.17 -0.12
C PRO A 35 -6.07 -15.14 0.95
N GLU A 36 -5.96 -15.51 2.22
CA GLU A 36 -6.21 -14.59 3.33
C GLU A 36 -4.93 -13.97 3.87
N LYS A 37 -3.82 -14.11 3.15
CA LYS A 37 -2.56 -13.56 3.60
C LYS A 37 -2.65 -12.05 3.77
N VAL A 38 -2.13 -11.55 4.89
CA VAL A 38 -2.08 -10.13 5.18
C VAL A 38 -0.69 -9.60 4.88
N TYR A 39 -0.64 -8.54 4.09
CA TYR A 39 0.61 -7.86 3.76
C TYR A 39 0.68 -6.59 4.60
N LYS A 40 1.71 -6.48 5.43
CA LYS A 40 1.91 -5.30 6.26
C LYS A 40 2.48 -4.17 5.39
N ILE A 41 1.86 -2.99 5.48
CA ILE A 41 2.40 -1.83 4.77
C ILE A 41 3.24 -0.98 5.71
N ARG A 42 4.27 -0.39 5.15
CA ARG A 42 5.18 0.49 5.89
C ARG A 42 5.11 1.92 5.38
N ALA A 43 4.57 2.12 4.20
CA ALA A 43 4.38 3.44 3.62
C ALA A 43 3.46 3.33 2.41
N VAL A 44 2.97 4.45 1.94
CA VAL A 44 2.25 4.53 0.68
C VAL A 44 2.67 5.82 -0.03
N TYR A 45 2.59 5.83 -1.34
CA TYR A 45 2.85 7.06 -2.09
C TYR A 45 2.19 7.01 -3.45
N VAL A 46 2.14 8.17 -4.10
CA VAL A 46 1.64 8.28 -5.46
C VAL A 46 2.84 8.48 -6.37
N ASN A 47 3.00 7.59 -7.33
CA ASN A 47 4.07 7.70 -8.33
C ASN A 47 3.58 8.65 -9.41
N THR A 48 4.16 9.84 -9.46
CA THR A 48 3.78 10.87 -10.43
C THR A 48 4.63 10.85 -11.69
N LYS A 49 5.59 9.93 -11.76
CA LYS A 49 6.49 9.83 -12.92
C LYS A 49 6.09 8.74 -13.90
N SER A 50 4.95 8.12 -13.67
CA SER A 50 4.45 7.08 -14.56
C SER A 50 3.99 7.68 -15.89
N LYS A 51 4.22 6.96 -16.99
CA LYS A 51 3.75 7.35 -18.30
C LYS A 51 2.24 7.47 -18.39
N TYR A 52 1.54 6.75 -17.53
CA TYR A 52 0.09 6.63 -17.60
C TYR A 52 -0.62 7.48 -16.55
N GLY A 53 0.09 8.43 -15.97
CA GLY A 53 -0.46 9.30 -14.95
C GLY A 53 -0.08 8.85 -13.56
N ASP A 54 -0.76 9.39 -12.57
CA ASP A 54 -0.47 9.08 -11.17
C ASP A 54 -0.83 7.63 -10.88
N SER A 55 0.05 6.95 -10.16
CA SER A 55 -0.14 5.54 -9.79
C SER A 55 0.04 5.35 -8.30
N PRO A 56 -0.88 4.64 -7.65
CA PRO A 56 -0.75 4.40 -6.21
C PRO A 56 0.21 3.24 -5.95
N VAL A 57 1.02 3.38 -4.92
CA VAL A 57 2.00 2.37 -4.55
C VAL A 57 1.94 2.13 -3.04
N ALA A 58 1.92 0.87 -2.66
CA ALA A 58 2.08 0.47 -1.26
C ALA A 58 3.49 -0.05 -1.06
N VAL A 59 4.13 0.38 0.02
CA VAL A 59 5.50 -0.03 0.34
C VAL A 59 5.44 -1.07 1.44
N CYS A 60 5.97 -2.25 1.15
CA CYS A 60 6.10 -3.33 2.12
C CYS A 60 7.58 -3.53 2.44
N GLU A 61 7.89 -4.35 3.42
CA GLU A 61 9.30 -4.58 3.76
C GLU A 61 9.97 -5.41 2.66
N GLY A 62 10.91 -4.80 1.98
CA GLY A 62 11.70 -5.47 0.95
C GLY A 62 11.11 -5.45 -0.44
N PHE A 63 9.89 -4.93 -0.62
CA PHE A 63 9.29 -4.84 -1.94
C PHE A 63 8.20 -3.78 -1.98
N ASN A 64 7.81 -3.40 -3.19
CA ASN A 64 6.76 -2.40 -3.41
C ASN A 64 5.65 -3.04 -4.22
N VAL A 65 4.43 -2.56 -4.03
CA VAL A 65 3.26 -3.08 -4.72
C VAL A 65 2.59 -1.98 -5.52
N ASN A 66 2.49 -2.18 -6.82
CA ASN A 66 1.74 -1.27 -7.67
C ASN A 66 0.26 -1.60 -7.51
N LEU A 67 -0.50 -0.66 -7.01
CA LEU A 67 -1.92 -0.84 -6.77
C LEU A 67 -2.73 -0.45 -8.00
N PRO A 68 -3.95 -0.98 -8.16
CA PRO A 68 -4.82 -0.56 -9.26
C PRO A 68 -5.14 0.92 -9.17
N GLU A 69 -5.42 1.52 -10.32
CA GLU A 69 -5.71 2.95 -10.39
C GLU A 69 -6.86 3.37 -9.48
N HIS A 70 -7.87 2.51 -9.32
CA HIS A 70 -9.01 2.86 -8.48
C HIS A 70 -8.63 3.02 -6.99
N MET A 71 -7.44 2.56 -6.59
CA MET A 71 -6.95 2.74 -5.22
C MET A 71 -6.28 4.09 -4.99
N LEU A 72 -6.11 4.87 -6.06
CA LEU A 72 -5.43 6.16 -5.97
C LEU A 72 -6.13 7.09 -4.97
N ARG A 73 -7.44 7.07 -4.96
CA ARG A 73 -8.24 7.87 -4.03
C ARG A 73 -7.95 7.50 -2.58
N ASP A 74 -7.84 6.18 -2.31
CA ASP A 74 -7.55 5.72 -0.95
C ASP A 74 -6.15 6.15 -0.52
N ILE A 75 -5.19 6.04 -1.43
CA ILE A 75 -3.81 6.44 -1.11
C ILE A 75 -3.74 7.93 -0.82
N ARG A 76 -4.44 8.75 -1.59
CA ARG A 76 -4.47 10.19 -1.33
C ARG A 76 -5.13 10.52 0.00
N SER A 77 -6.18 9.77 0.36
CA SER A 77 -6.84 9.95 1.64
C SER A 77 -5.92 9.58 2.80
N ILE A 78 -5.17 8.49 2.66
CA ILE A 78 -4.21 8.08 3.68
C ILE A 78 -3.15 9.16 3.90
N LEU A 79 -2.65 9.74 2.81
CA LEU A 79 -1.60 10.74 2.90
C LEU A 79 -2.06 12.04 3.58
N GLN A 80 -3.36 12.24 3.70
CA GLN A 80 -3.93 13.40 4.37
C GLN A 80 -4.44 13.10 5.77
N ASP A 81 -4.32 11.85 6.22
CA ASP A 81 -4.88 11.42 7.50
C ASP A 81 -3.76 11.04 8.47
N GLU A 82 -3.49 11.94 9.41
CA GLU A 82 -2.41 11.75 10.37
C GLU A 82 -2.58 10.50 11.24
N GLU A 83 -3.83 10.15 11.55
CA GLU A 83 -4.08 8.96 12.36
C GLU A 83 -3.71 7.69 11.61
N VAL A 84 -4.06 7.64 10.31
CA VAL A 84 -3.73 6.49 9.49
C VAL A 84 -2.22 6.41 9.27
N ILE A 85 -1.57 7.54 9.04
CA ILE A 85 -0.12 7.60 8.90
C ILE A 85 0.55 7.07 10.17
N ALA A 86 0.06 7.48 11.33
CA ALA A 86 0.61 7.00 12.60
C ALA A 86 0.41 5.49 12.76
N GLU A 87 -0.74 4.98 12.32
CA GLU A 87 -1.02 3.55 12.37
C GLU A 87 -0.04 2.78 11.48
N ILE A 88 0.23 3.29 10.29
CA ILE A 88 1.19 2.67 9.38
C ILE A 88 2.58 2.69 9.98
N ASN A 89 3.00 3.83 10.53
CA ASN A 89 4.31 3.96 11.17
C ASN A 89 4.45 3.05 12.38
N ALA A 90 3.36 2.76 13.05
CA ALA A 90 3.35 1.84 14.19
C ALA A 90 3.29 0.37 13.75
N GLN A 91 3.29 0.11 12.44
CA GLN A 91 3.23 -1.25 11.86
C GLN A 91 1.91 -1.95 12.20
N LYS A 92 0.84 -1.20 12.25
CA LYS A 92 -0.49 -1.73 12.58
C LYS A 92 -1.44 -1.73 11.40
N ALA A 93 -0.93 -1.50 10.20
CA ALA A 93 -1.76 -1.47 9.00
C ALA A 93 -1.25 -2.46 7.97
N GLY A 94 -2.19 -3.05 7.25
CA GLY A 94 -1.86 -3.98 6.20
C GLY A 94 -3.03 -4.13 5.24
N PHE A 95 -2.95 -5.11 4.35
CA PHE A 95 -4.05 -5.37 3.45
C PHE A 95 -4.09 -6.84 3.05
N LYS A 96 -5.28 -7.26 2.64
CA LYS A 96 -5.50 -8.55 2.00
C LYS A 96 -5.87 -8.28 0.56
N ILE A 97 -5.52 -9.19 -0.33
CA ILE A 97 -5.88 -9.07 -1.73
C ILE A 97 -7.21 -9.76 -1.96
N ARG A 98 -8.14 -9.05 -2.60
CA ARG A 98 -9.45 -9.60 -2.92
C ARG A 98 -9.59 -9.74 -4.42
N LYS A 99 -10.15 -10.85 -4.83
CA LYS A 99 -10.42 -11.16 -6.23
C LYS A 99 -11.91 -10.95 -6.49
N TYR A 100 -12.24 -10.34 -7.61
CA TYR A 100 -13.64 -10.16 -7.97
C TYR A 100 -13.82 -10.26 -9.49
N GLU A 101 -15.05 -10.54 -9.90
CA GLU A 101 -15.39 -10.54 -11.31
C GLU A 101 -15.71 -9.11 -11.72
N ASN A 102 -15.08 -8.66 -12.80
CA ASN A 102 -15.38 -7.33 -13.31
C ASN A 102 -16.55 -7.40 -14.30
N SER A 103 -17.01 -6.24 -14.74
CA SER A 103 -18.17 -6.14 -15.61
C SER A 103 -17.99 -6.78 -16.98
N ARG A 104 -16.74 -7.11 -17.34
CA ARG A 104 -16.44 -7.75 -18.62
C ARG A 104 -16.30 -9.26 -18.51
N GLY A 105 -16.61 -9.80 -17.34
CA GLY A 105 -16.51 -11.25 -17.12
C GLY A 105 -15.12 -11.74 -16.79
N GLY A 106 -14.15 -10.83 -16.64
CA GLY A 106 -12.80 -11.20 -16.26
C GLY A 106 -12.58 -11.09 -14.77
N THR A 107 -11.40 -11.50 -14.33
CA THR A 107 -11.01 -11.40 -12.92
C THR A 107 -10.21 -10.13 -12.68
N SER A 108 -10.58 -9.40 -11.64
CA SER A 108 -9.84 -8.22 -11.21
C SER A 108 -9.44 -8.38 -9.76
N TYR A 109 -8.50 -7.56 -9.34
CA TYR A 109 -7.97 -7.60 -7.98
C TYR A 109 -8.09 -6.23 -7.34
N THR A 110 -8.38 -6.23 -6.05
CA THR A 110 -8.38 -5.03 -5.24
C THR A 110 -7.84 -5.40 -3.88
N ILE A 111 -7.81 -4.46 -2.96
CA ILE A 111 -7.34 -4.75 -1.61
C ILE A 111 -8.39 -4.38 -0.58
N GLU A 112 -8.29 -5.07 0.54
CA GLU A 112 -9.08 -4.77 1.71
C GLU A 112 -8.10 -4.32 2.79
N TRP A 113 -8.27 -3.10 3.28
CA TRP A 113 -7.41 -2.57 4.32
C TRP A 113 -7.67 -3.29 5.63
N ILE A 114 -6.60 -3.66 6.32
CA ILE A 114 -6.68 -4.42 7.57
C ILE A 114 -5.94 -3.65 8.66
N SER A 115 -6.58 -3.53 9.81
CA SER A 115 -5.90 -3.00 10.98
C SER A 115 -5.26 -4.18 11.70
N LEU A 116 -3.95 -4.13 11.86
CA LEU A 116 -3.20 -5.18 12.54
C LEU A 116 -3.13 -4.82 14.01
N GLU A 117 -4.27 -4.92 14.67
CA GLU A 117 -4.26 -4.70 16.10
C GLU A 117 -3.46 -5.79 16.73
N GLU A 118 -2.57 -5.40 17.62
CA GLU A 118 -1.84 -6.36 18.35
C GLU A 118 -2.78 -7.23 19.07
N ASP A 119 -2.65 -8.50 18.82
CA ASP A 119 -3.30 -9.46 19.63
C ASP A 119 -2.73 -9.36 20.97
N LEU A 120 -3.40 -8.66 21.78
CA LEU A 120 -2.95 -8.59 23.12
C LEU A 120 -3.17 -9.94 23.73
N PRO A 121 -2.14 -10.47 24.32
CA PRO A 121 -2.27 -11.76 24.96
C PRO A 121 -2.99 -11.55 26.26
N PHE A 122 -4.18 -11.62 26.18
CA PHE A 122 -4.94 -11.51 27.40
C PHE A 122 -5.38 -12.84 27.89
#